data_b3a0bffe7994195defe184fed58c7569
#
_entry.id   b3a0bffe7994195defe184fed58c7569
#
_cell.length_a   1.000
_cell.length_b   1.000
_cell.length_c   1.000
_cell.angle_alpha   90.00
_cell.angle_beta   90.00
_cell.angle_gamma   90.00
#
_symmetry.space_group_name_H-M   'P 1'
#
loop_
_entity.id
_entity.type
_entity.pdbx_description
1 polymer ?
#
loop_
_entity_poly.entity_id
_entity_poly.type
_entity_poly.pdbx_seq_one_letter_code
_entity_poly.pdbx_strand_id
1 'polypeptide(L)'
;MSDFTQVGVANFRACISGNRMSDTSAKKQDIIDTLESFHNVSPASILFMGFSTFIFAQYNANLYATELTDEMQDYLKSQGVQYTYIPRDQLVKYTKKFQVVIAADEFFTYANSDQLQQNLVAEISNLVTDYVITTLRDYKNQDYRDREFSQPTVLRNDDNHMIFLEAHEADQTDRNAWSSKIYQIVNPDNVLTTYGAFQRRAMYFKQLAKFSFDAGATNFLVHKNLMYKSLIKRNYEHVISIKFN
;
A
#
# COMPACT_ATOMS: atom_id res chain seq x y z
N MET A 1 -7.37 16.23 0.22
CA MET A 1 -7.20 14.78 -0.08
C MET A 1 -5.81 14.42 0.40
N SER A 2 -5.65 13.37 1.19
CA SER A 2 -4.32 12.94 1.64
C SER A 2 -3.50 12.42 0.45
N ASP A 3 -2.16 12.42 0.56
CA ASP A 3 -1.30 11.84 -0.48
C ASP A 3 -1.61 10.35 -0.70
N PHE A 4 -1.99 9.63 0.35
CA PHE A 4 -2.46 8.23 0.27
C PHE A 4 -3.70 8.10 -0.63
N THR A 5 -4.68 8.98 -0.47
CA THR A 5 -5.90 8.94 -1.26
C THR A 5 -5.62 9.20 -2.75
N GLN A 6 -4.71 10.12 -3.06
CA GLN A 6 -4.35 10.44 -4.45
C GLN A 6 -3.62 9.28 -5.13
N VAL A 7 -2.66 8.66 -4.44
CA VAL A 7 -2.00 7.43 -4.93
C VAL A 7 -3.01 6.31 -5.08
N GLY A 8 -3.94 6.18 -4.13
CA GLY A 8 -5.05 5.25 -4.20
C GLY A 8 -5.88 5.42 -5.46
N VAL A 9 -6.23 6.65 -5.86
CA VAL A 9 -6.96 6.93 -7.11
C VAL A 9 -6.21 6.45 -8.34
N ALA A 10 -4.92 6.73 -8.44
CA ALA A 10 -4.13 6.29 -9.59
C ALA A 10 -4.02 4.76 -9.66
N ASN A 11 -3.78 4.10 -8.52
CA ASN A 11 -3.75 2.64 -8.43
C ASN A 11 -5.12 2.03 -8.72
N PHE A 12 -6.20 2.62 -8.22
CA PHE A 12 -7.56 2.20 -8.49
C PHE A 12 -7.84 2.21 -10.00
N ARG A 13 -7.59 3.32 -10.67
CA ARG A 13 -7.81 3.43 -12.12
C ARG A 13 -6.96 2.44 -12.91
N ALA A 14 -5.72 2.22 -12.51
CA ALA A 14 -4.86 1.22 -13.12
C ALA A 14 -5.40 -0.21 -12.92
N CYS A 15 -6.02 -0.50 -11.77
CA CYS A 15 -6.60 -1.81 -11.47
C CYS A 15 -7.89 -2.10 -12.23
N ILE A 16 -8.84 -1.16 -12.25
CA ILE A 16 -10.14 -1.35 -12.92
C ILE A 16 -10.01 -1.43 -14.44
N SER A 17 -8.97 -0.80 -15.00
CA SER A 17 -8.70 -0.86 -16.44
C SER A 17 -8.08 -2.19 -16.92
N GLY A 18 -7.88 -3.15 -16.05
CA GLY A 18 -7.85 -4.56 -16.44
C GLY A 18 -6.53 -5.29 -16.48
N ASN A 19 -5.35 -4.69 -16.25
CA ASN A 19 -4.10 -5.44 -16.47
C ASN A 19 -3.14 -5.57 -15.26
N ARG A 20 -3.41 -4.93 -14.13
CA ARG A 20 -2.63 -5.14 -12.90
C ARG A 20 -3.21 -6.17 -11.93
N MET A 21 -4.29 -6.84 -12.32
CA MET A 21 -4.96 -7.82 -11.46
C MET A 21 -4.09 -9.04 -11.13
N SER A 22 -3.17 -9.45 -12.03
CA SER A 22 -2.27 -10.58 -11.77
C SER A 22 -1.25 -10.26 -10.68
N ASP A 23 -0.65 -9.06 -10.73
CA ASP A 23 0.36 -8.65 -9.76
C ASP A 23 -0.28 -8.46 -8.38
N THR A 24 -1.47 -7.88 -8.36
CA THR A 24 -2.24 -7.67 -7.14
C THR A 24 -2.77 -8.97 -6.56
N SER A 25 -3.09 -9.98 -7.39
CA SER A 25 -3.54 -11.30 -6.93
C SER A 25 -2.43 -12.07 -6.21
N ALA A 26 -1.19 -11.98 -6.69
CA ALA A 26 -0.05 -12.62 -6.03
C ALA A 26 0.25 -11.94 -4.68
N LYS A 27 0.24 -10.62 -4.61
CA LYS A 27 0.41 -9.87 -3.34
C LYS A 27 -0.69 -10.23 -2.32
N LYS A 28 -1.93 -10.36 -2.79
CA LYS A 28 -3.04 -10.88 -1.98
C LYS A 28 -2.71 -12.23 -1.40
N GLN A 29 -2.30 -13.17 -2.25
CA GLN A 29 -2.02 -14.54 -1.82
C GLN A 29 -0.90 -14.56 -0.78
N ASP A 30 0.16 -13.79 -0.97
CA ASP A 30 1.25 -13.69 -0.01
C ASP A 30 0.80 -13.12 1.36
N ILE A 31 -0.12 -12.14 1.37
CA ILE A 31 -0.70 -11.60 2.61
C ILE A 31 -1.59 -12.64 3.29
N ILE A 32 -2.42 -13.36 2.53
CA ILE A 32 -3.28 -14.43 3.04
C ILE A 32 -2.41 -15.55 3.61
N ASP A 33 -1.42 -16.02 2.86
CA ASP A 33 -0.52 -17.09 3.30
C ASP A 33 0.26 -16.69 4.56
N THR A 34 0.62 -15.41 4.68
CA THR A 34 1.26 -14.90 5.90
C THR A 34 0.34 -15.01 7.11
N LEU A 35 -0.93 -14.64 6.96
CA LEU A 35 -1.89 -14.70 8.06
C LEU A 35 -2.32 -16.14 8.37
N GLU A 36 -2.81 -16.87 7.38
CA GLU A 36 -3.46 -18.16 7.55
C GLU A 36 -2.47 -19.31 7.70
N SER A 37 -1.48 -19.38 6.80
CA SER A 37 -0.55 -20.52 6.76
C SER A 37 0.62 -20.34 7.71
N PHE A 38 1.15 -19.12 7.84
CA PHE A 38 2.33 -18.90 8.69
C PHE A 38 1.94 -18.62 10.14
N HIS A 39 0.98 -17.71 10.37
CA HIS A 39 0.54 -17.35 11.72
C HIS A 39 -0.65 -18.18 12.24
N ASN A 40 -1.29 -18.98 11.38
CA ASN A 40 -2.50 -19.74 11.68
C ASN A 40 -3.62 -18.84 12.26
N VAL A 41 -3.78 -17.65 11.68
CA VAL A 41 -4.75 -16.64 12.11
C VAL A 41 -5.88 -16.55 11.10
N SER A 42 -7.11 -16.75 11.56
CA SER A 42 -8.34 -16.42 10.85
C SER A 42 -8.96 -15.20 11.52
N PRO A 43 -8.68 -13.98 11.01
CA PRO A 43 -9.05 -12.76 11.74
C PRO A 43 -10.55 -12.52 11.75
N ALA A 44 -11.10 -12.13 12.91
CA ALA A 44 -12.51 -11.75 13.06
C ALA A 44 -12.80 -10.32 12.58
N SER A 45 -11.78 -9.44 12.58
CA SER A 45 -11.89 -8.05 12.13
C SER A 45 -10.61 -7.57 11.46
N ILE A 46 -10.74 -6.96 10.29
CA ILE A 46 -9.62 -6.46 9.49
C ILE A 46 -9.87 -5.01 9.10
N LEU A 47 -8.88 -4.14 9.33
CA LEU A 47 -8.84 -2.80 8.76
C LEU A 47 -7.87 -2.75 7.58
N PHE A 48 -8.36 -2.33 6.44
CA PHE A 48 -7.57 -2.05 5.25
C PHE A 48 -7.24 -0.56 5.16
N MET A 49 -5.95 -0.26 4.96
CA MET A 49 -5.46 1.10 4.78
C MET A 49 -5.13 1.34 3.31
N GLY A 50 -6.05 2.00 2.60
CA GLY A 50 -5.95 2.25 1.17
C GLY A 50 -6.64 1.18 0.31
N PHE A 51 -6.82 1.52 -0.97
CA PHE A 51 -7.64 0.73 -1.90
C PHE A 51 -6.97 -0.55 -2.38
N SER A 52 -5.69 -0.51 -2.69
CA SER A 52 -5.01 -1.58 -3.41
C SER A 52 -4.99 -2.91 -2.66
N THR A 53 -4.97 -2.87 -1.34
CA THR A 53 -5.09 -4.06 -0.50
C THR A 53 -6.52 -4.53 -0.33
N PHE A 54 -7.47 -3.61 -0.37
CA PHE A 54 -8.87 -3.90 -0.10
C PHE A 54 -9.59 -4.61 -1.26
N ILE A 55 -9.17 -4.41 -2.51
CA ILE A 55 -9.73 -5.09 -3.70
C ILE A 55 -9.80 -6.62 -3.52
N PHE A 56 -8.98 -7.16 -2.64
CA PHE A 56 -8.80 -8.59 -2.47
C PHE A 56 -9.44 -9.16 -1.21
N ALA A 57 -10.21 -8.37 -0.49
CA ALA A 57 -10.85 -8.80 0.74
C ALA A 57 -11.96 -9.82 0.46
N GLN A 58 -11.60 -11.09 0.52
CA GLN A 58 -12.53 -12.23 0.55
C GLN A 58 -12.32 -12.99 1.85
N TYR A 59 -12.34 -12.27 2.97
CA TYR A 59 -12.26 -12.85 4.29
C TYR A 59 -13.65 -13.04 4.89
N ASN A 60 -13.86 -14.12 5.61
CA ASN A 60 -15.03 -14.28 6.46
C ASN A 60 -14.81 -13.54 7.79
N ALA A 61 -14.75 -12.21 7.71
CA ALA A 61 -14.42 -11.32 8.81
C ALA A 61 -15.24 -10.03 8.72
N ASN A 62 -15.29 -9.26 9.81
CA ASN A 62 -15.78 -7.89 9.77
C ASN A 62 -14.74 -7.01 9.10
N LEU A 63 -15.04 -6.51 7.91
CA LEU A 63 -14.13 -5.71 7.11
C LEU A 63 -14.37 -4.23 7.34
N TYR A 64 -13.27 -3.51 7.48
CA TYR A 64 -13.23 -2.06 7.63
C TYR A 64 -12.22 -1.49 6.63
N ALA A 65 -12.47 -0.27 6.17
CA ALA A 65 -11.55 0.42 5.24
C ALA A 65 -11.45 1.90 5.57
N THR A 66 -10.30 2.46 5.29
CA THR A 66 -10.02 3.89 5.36
C THR A 66 -9.26 4.35 4.11
N GLU A 67 -9.14 5.66 3.89
CA GLU A 67 -8.43 6.25 2.76
C GLU A 67 -9.01 5.86 1.37
N LEU A 68 -10.34 5.73 1.30
CA LEU A 68 -11.06 5.49 0.05
C LEU A 68 -11.80 6.74 -0.40
N THR A 69 -11.78 7.02 -1.71
CA THR A 69 -12.68 8.02 -2.33
C THR A 69 -14.08 7.44 -2.53
N ASP A 70 -15.05 8.31 -2.78
CA ASP A 70 -16.43 7.88 -3.08
C ASP A 70 -16.46 6.95 -4.31
N GLU A 71 -15.69 7.27 -5.36
CA GLU A 71 -15.57 6.43 -6.56
C GLU A 71 -15.08 5.01 -6.24
N MET A 72 -14.07 4.88 -5.37
CA MET A 72 -13.57 3.58 -4.92
C MET A 72 -14.62 2.83 -4.10
N GLN A 73 -15.32 3.52 -3.23
CA GLN A 73 -16.38 2.95 -2.42
C GLN A 73 -17.54 2.44 -3.28
N ASP A 74 -17.95 3.21 -4.27
CA ASP A 74 -19.02 2.83 -5.19
C ASP A 74 -18.61 1.63 -6.06
N TYR A 75 -17.36 1.57 -6.50
CA TYR A 75 -16.83 0.40 -7.18
C TYR A 75 -16.89 -0.85 -6.28
N LEU A 76 -16.42 -0.79 -5.04
CA LEU A 76 -16.44 -1.92 -4.12
C LEU A 76 -17.88 -2.39 -3.84
N LYS A 77 -18.81 -1.46 -3.67
CA LYS A 77 -20.24 -1.78 -3.54
C LYS A 77 -20.79 -2.49 -4.78
N SER A 78 -20.41 -2.03 -5.97
CA SER A 78 -20.84 -2.66 -7.24
C SER A 78 -20.31 -4.10 -7.37
N GLN A 79 -19.15 -4.40 -6.74
CA GLN A 79 -18.58 -5.75 -6.68
C GLN A 79 -19.17 -6.60 -5.53
N GLY A 80 -20.15 -6.09 -4.80
CA GLY A 80 -20.81 -6.81 -3.70
C GLY A 80 -19.96 -6.92 -2.43
N VAL A 81 -18.90 -6.14 -2.30
CA VAL A 81 -18.02 -6.15 -1.11
C VAL A 81 -18.72 -5.48 0.05
N GLN A 82 -18.88 -6.20 1.15
CA GLN A 82 -19.47 -5.70 2.40
C GLN A 82 -18.37 -5.22 3.35
N TYR A 83 -18.39 -3.96 3.75
CA TYR A 83 -17.43 -3.37 4.68
C TYR A 83 -17.98 -2.13 5.38
N THR A 84 -17.30 -1.69 6.44
CA THR A 84 -17.55 -0.42 7.11
C THR A 84 -16.45 0.58 6.74
N TYR A 85 -16.81 1.69 6.12
CA TYR A 85 -15.87 2.78 5.85
C TYR A 85 -15.69 3.64 7.11
N ILE A 86 -14.43 3.95 7.43
CA ILE A 86 -14.04 4.81 8.54
C ILE A 86 -13.19 5.96 7.99
N PRO A 87 -13.67 7.21 8.06
CA PRO A 87 -12.85 8.36 7.74
C PRO A 87 -11.57 8.40 8.59
N ARG A 88 -10.46 8.83 8.01
CA ARG A 88 -9.14 8.82 8.68
C ARG A 88 -9.13 9.53 10.03
N ASP A 89 -9.78 10.69 10.11
CA ASP A 89 -9.91 11.50 11.33
C ASP A 89 -10.73 10.85 12.44
N GLN A 90 -11.49 9.81 12.12
CA GLN A 90 -12.29 9.06 13.08
C GLN A 90 -11.60 7.79 13.60
N LEU A 91 -10.48 7.38 13.02
CA LEU A 91 -9.79 6.15 13.44
C LEU A 91 -9.40 6.14 14.91
N VAL A 92 -9.10 7.31 15.49
CA VAL A 92 -8.77 7.43 16.92
C VAL A 92 -9.83 6.85 17.85
N LYS A 93 -11.10 6.80 17.40
CA LYS A 93 -12.23 6.23 18.17
C LYS A 93 -12.22 4.68 18.20
N TYR A 94 -11.36 4.06 17.41
CA TYR A 94 -11.31 2.60 17.22
C TYR A 94 -10.08 1.96 17.86
N THR A 95 -9.60 2.52 18.98
CA THR A 95 -8.44 1.96 19.71
C THR A 95 -8.65 0.47 20.03
N LYS A 96 -7.64 -0.35 19.66
CA LYS A 96 -7.64 -1.82 19.85
C LYS A 96 -8.91 -2.51 19.33
N LYS A 97 -9.46 -2.04 18.23
CA LYS A 97 -10.69 -2.58 17.64
C LYS A 97 -10.43 -3.69 16.62
N PHE A 98 -9.32 -3.62 15.88
CA PHE A 98 -9.06 -4.52 14.77
C PHE A 98 -8.10 -5.62 15.19
N GLN A 99 -8.42 -6.87 14.85
CA GLN A 99 -7.49 -7.96 15.07
C GLN A 99 -6.29 -7.85 14.14
N VAL A 100 -6.54 -7.49 12.88
CA VAL A 100 -5.50 -7.28 11.88
C VAL A 100 -5.66 -5.92 11.21
N VAL A 101 -4.54 -5.23 10.99
CA VAL A 101 -4.46 -4.05 10.12
C VAL A 101 -3.57 -4.39 8.93
N ILE A 102 -4.08 -4.19 7.72
CA ILE A 102 -3.33 -4.38 6.47
C ILE A 102 -3.00 -3.01 5.89
N ALA A 103 -1.71 -2.67 5.89
CA ALA A 103 -1.14 -1.41 5.41
C ALA A 103 -0.07 -1.68 4.36
N ALA A 104 -0.48 -2.27 3.22
CA ALA A 104 0.43 -2.67 2.13
C ALA A 104 0.81 -1.48 1.22
N ASP A 105 1.45 -1.79 0.09
CA ASP A 105 1.87 -0.81 -0.93
C ASP A 105 2.83 0.25 -0.40
N GLU A 106 3.79 -0.20 0.42
CA GLU A 106 4.81 0.68 1.01
C GLU A 106 4.20 1.85 1.81
N PHE A 107 3.07 1.59 2.47
CA PHE A 107 2.24 2.58 3.15
C PHE A 107 3.04 3.57 4.01
N PHE A 108 4.02 3.07 4.77
CA PHE A 108 4.83 3.90 5.66
C PHE A 108 5.76 4.89 4.93
N THR A 109 6.06 4.67 3.65
CA THR A 109 6.95 5.58 2.89
C THR A 109 6.28 6.90 2.52
N TYR A 110 4.96 7.00 2.62
CA TYR A 110 4.23 8.26 2.39
C TYR A 110 4.34 9.25 3.55
N ALA A 111 4.83 8.81 4.71
CA ALA A 111 5.25 9.69 5.78
C ALA A 111 6.67 10.21 5.45
N ASN A 112 6.78 11.50 5.10
CA ASN A 112 7.97 12.08 4.49
C ASN A 112 9.09 12.49 5.49
N SER A 113 8.98 12.07 6.74
CA SER A 113 10.04 12.23 7.75
C SER A 113 10.04 11.06 8.72
N ASP A 114 11.19 10.80 9.37
CA ASP A 114 11.32 9.74 10.37
C ASP A 114 10.32 9.91 11.51
N GLN A 115 10.09 11.15 11.95
CA GLN A 115 9.12 11.43 13.01
C GLN A 115 7.69 11.10 12.58
N LEU A 116 7.31 11.44 11.35
CA LEU A 116 5.98 11.11 10.82
C LEU A 116 5.83 9.61 10.61
N GLN A 117 6.88 8.91 10.19
CA GLN A 117 6.89 7.46 10.07
C GLN A 117 6.69 6.79 11.45
N GLN A 118 7.41 7.26 12.46
CA GLN A 118 7.26 6.78 13.83
C GLN A 118 5.85 7.03 14.38
N ASN A 119 5.31 8.23 14.17
CA ASN A 119 3.95 8.56 14.60
C ASN A 119 2.91 7.67 13.93
N LEU A 120 3.09 7.40 12.63
CA LEU A 120 2.19 6.52 11.85
C LEU A 120 2.22 5.08 12.36
N VAL A 121 3.40 4.55 12.69
CA VAL A 121 3.53 3.22 13.32
C VAL A 121 2.83 3.19 14.67
N ALA A 122 3.03 4.20 15.52
CA ALA A 122 2.39 4.31 16.83
C ALA A 122 0.85 4.42 16.68
N GLU A 123 0.37 5.19 15.72
CA GLU A 123 -1.07 5.29 15.43
C GLU A 123 -1.66 3.93 15.08
N ILE A 124 -1.05 3.21 14.12
CA ILE A 124 -1.52 1.89 13.69
C ILE A 124 -1.45 0.88 14.84
N SER A 125 -0.41 0.93 15.66
CA SER A 125 -0.29 0.04 16.83
C SER A 125 -1.42 0.21 17.84
N ASN A 126 -1.98 1.42 17.95
CA ASN A 126 -3.13 1.70 18.81
C ASN A 126 -4.45 1.14 18.25
N LEU A 127 -4.53 0.84 16.97
CA LEU A 127 -5.74 0.31 16.34
C LEU A 127 -5.83 -1.21 16.41
N VAL A 128 -4.70 -1.90 16.45
CA VAL A 128 -4.58 -3.35 16.28
C VAL A 128 -4.48 -4.10 17.61
N THR A 129 -5.01 -5.33 17.67
CA THR A 129 -4.82 -6.23 18.81
C THR A 129 -3.76 -7.32 18.55
N ASP A 130 -3.66 -7.84 17.31
CA ASP A 130 -2.77 -8.95 16.99
C ASP A 130 -1.69 -8.59 15.98
N TYR A 131 -2.05 -8.34 14.71
CA TYR A 131 -1.07 -8.21 13.63
C TYR A 131 -1.26 -6.97 12.78
N VAL A 132 -0.15 -6.31 12.47
CA VAL A 132 -0.05 -5.42 11.31
C VAL A 132 0.67 -6.18 10.20
N ILE A 133 0.04 -6.25 9.03
CA ILE A 133 0.66 -6.76 7.81
C ILE A 133 0.95 -5.58 6.89
N THR A 134 2.18 -5.45 6.47
CA THR A 134 2.60 -4.39 5.55
C THR A 134 3.52 -4.94 4.48
N THR A 135 3.72 -4.17 3.43
CA THR A 135 4.71 -4.50 2.39
C THR A 135 5.74 -3.38 2.30
N LEU A 136 6.99 -3.74 2.06
CA LEU A 136 8.09 -2.81 2.00
C LEU A 136 9.20 -3.32 1.09
N ARG A 137 9.79 -2.43 0.30
CA ARG A 137 10.96 -2.74 -0.53
C ARG A 137 12.25 -2.75 0.29
N ASP A 138 13.26 -3.49 -0.18
CA ASP A 138 14.61 -3.36 0.36
C ASP A 138 15.33 -2.16 -0.25
N TYR A 139 15.27 -1.04 0.46
CA TYR A 139 15.88 0.22 0.02
C TYR A 139 17.41 0.29 0.16
N LYS A 140 18.07 -0.72 0.75
CA LYS A 140 19.53 -0.70 0.95
C LYS A 140 20.32 -0.66 -0.33
N ASN A 141 19.77 -1.24 -1.41
CA ASN A 141 20.44 -1.41 -2.69
C ASN A 141 19.91 -0.46 -3.75
N GLN A 142 19.02 0.46 -3.39
CA GLN A 142 18.46 1.43 -4.34
C GLN A 142 19.25 2.74 -4.30
N ASP A 143 19.79 3.11 -5.46
CA ASP A 143 20.39 4.41 -5.66
C ASP A 143 19.33 5.33 -6.28
N TYR A 144 18.72 6.18 -5.46
CA TYR A 144 17.69 7.13 -5.91
C TYR A 144 18.25 8.43 -6.47
N ARG A 145 19.53 8.44 -6.87
CA ARG A 145 20.21 9.69 -7.32
C ARG A 145 19.72 10.22 -8.64
N ASP A 146 19.05 9.39 -9.43
CA ASP A 146 18.58 9.76 -10.76
C ASP A 146 17.06 9.69 -10.87
N ARG A 147 16.54 10.37 -11.89
CA ARG A 147 15.13 10.24 -12.26
C ARG A 147 14.90 8.85 -12.85
N GLU A 148 14.09 8.06 -12.18
CA GLU A 148 13.66 6.75 -12.66
C GLU A 148 12.20 6.82 -13.14
N PHE A 149 11.92 6.08 -14.21
CA PHE A 149 10.56 5.85 -14.68
C PHE A 149 10.19 4.39 -14.46
N SER A 150 8.98 4.15 -13.96
CA SER A 150 8.42 2.81 -13.97
C SER A 150 8.22 2.33 -15.41
N GLN A 151 8.15 1.01 -15.61
CA GLN A 151 7.68 0.51 -16.90
C GLN A 151 6.26 1.01 -17.14
N PRO A 152 5.96 1.56 -18.34
CA PRO A 152 4.61 1.98 -18.69
C PRO A 152 3.65 0.79 -18.60
N THR A 153 2.55 0.97 -17.89
CA THR A 153 1.44 0.03 -17.93
C THR A 153 0.48 0.48 -19.02
N VAL A 154 0.38 -0.31 -20.09
CA VAL A 154 -0.52 -0.01 -21.21
C VAL A 154 -1.79 -0.82 -21.03
N LEU A 155 -2.91 -0.13 -20.94
CA LEU A 155 -4.23 -0.69 -20.86
C LEU A 155 -4.92 -0.47 -22.21
N ARG A 156 -5.44 -1.54 -22.80
CA ARG A 156 -6.14 -1.48 -24.06
C ARG A 156 -7.60 -1.81 -23.80
N ASN A 157 -8.46 -0.93 -24.23
CA ASN A 157 -9.89 -1.15 -24.24
C ASN A 157 -10.40 -0.74 -25.62
N ASP A 158 -10.77 -1.71 -26.44
CA ASP A 158 -11.26 -1.59 -27.83
C ASP A 158 -10.58 -0.46 -28.63
N ASP A 159 -11.12 0.76 -28.60
CA ASP A 159 -10.62 1.89 -29.38
C ASP A 159 -9.71 2.83 -28.57
N ASN A 160 -9.55 2.61 -27.25
CA ASN A 160 -8.77 3.49 -26.39
C ASN A 160 -7.56 2.77 -25.79
N HIS A 161 -6.44 3.48 -25.78
CA HIS A 161 -5.24 3.06 -25.06
C HIS A 161 -4.98 4.02 -23.89
N MET A 162 -4.79 3.46 -22.72
CA MET A 162 -4.45 4.22 -21.53
C MET A 162 -3.06 3.79 -21.05
N ILE A 163 -2.17 4.73 -20.86
CA ILE A 163 -0.80 4.47 -20.41
C ILE A 163 -0.64 5.09 -19.03
N PHE A 164 -0.22 4.28 -18.06
CA PHE A 164 0.20 4.76 -16.75
C PHE A 164 1.72 4.68 -16.64
N LEU A 165 2.31 5.75 -16.16
CA LEU A 165 3.74 5.88 -15.93
C LEU A 165 3.97 6.54 -14.57
N GLU A 166 4.78 5.94 -13.72
CA GLU A 166 5.24 6.56 -12.49
C GLU A 166 6.69 7.05 -12.68
N ALA A 167 6.94 8.30 -12.36
CA ALA A 167 8.28 8.88 -12.34
C ALA A 167 8.70 9.11 -10.89
N HIS A 168 9.90 8.65 -10.54
CA HIS A 168 10.55 8.88 -9.27
C HIS A 168 11.70 9.87 -9.47
N GLU A 169 11.75 10.89 -8.65
CA GLU A 169 12.81 11.91 -8.68
C GLU A 169 13.41 12.04 -7.28
N ALA A 170 14.71 11.73 -7.16
CA ALA A 170 15.40 11.79 -5.89
C ALA A 170 15.46 13.23 -5.35
N ASP A 171 15.33 13.36 -4.03
CA ASP A 171 15.59 14.64 -3.38
C ASP A 171 17.09 14.94 -3.42
N GLN A 172 17.44 16.16 -3.80
CA GLN A 172 18.85 16.55 -3.94
C GLN A 172 19.55 16.75 -2.59
N THR A 173 18.77 16.93 -1.52
CA THR A 173 19.27 17.23 -0.17
C THR A 173 19.17 16.02 0.77
N ASP A 174 18.18 15.13 0.55
CA ASP A 174 17.96 13.94 1.36
C ASP A 174 17.93 12.68 0.49
N ARG A 175 19.00 11.89 0.57
CA ARG A 175 19.13 10.62 -0.18
C ARG A 175 18.07 9.57 0.14
N ASN A 176 17.35 9.73 1.23
CA ASN A 176 16.28 8.82 1.63
C ASN A 176 14.90 9.30 1.18
N ALA A 177 14.81 10.48 0.59
CA ALA A 177 13.58 11.06 0.11
C ALA A 177 13.51 11.12 -1.41
N TRP A 178 12.32 11.01 -1.95
CA TRP A 178 12.04 11.19 -3.38
C TRP A 178 10.61 11.69 -3.57
N SER A 179 10.36 12.28 -4.73
CA SER A 179 9.01 12.57 -5.19
C SER A 179 8.58 11.53 -6.22
N SER A 180 7.34 11.09 -6.12
CA SER A 180 6.69 10.24 -7.13
C SER A 180 5.62 11.03 -7.84
N LYS A 181 5.61 10.98 -9.18
CA LYS A 181 4.55 11.56 -10.04
C LYS A 181 3.94 10.44 -10.85
N ILE A 182 2.63 10.37 -10.88
CA ILE A 182 1.91 9.40 -11.70
C ILE A 182 1.29 10.13 -12.89
N TYR A 183 1.58 9.63 -14.07
CA TYR A 183 1.06 10.14 -15.33
C TYR A 183 0.08 9.13 -15.92
N GLN A 184 -1.06 9.62 -16.37
CA GLN A 184 -2.02 8.89 -17.17
C GLN A 184 -2.14 9.57 -18.53
N ILE A 185 -1.90 8.83 -19.59
CA ILE A 185 -2.05 9.29 -20.97
C ILE A 185 -3.20 8.48 -21.58
N VAL A 186 -4.21 9.17 -22.11
CA VAL A 186 -5.35 8.56 -22.79
C VAL A 186 -5.27 8.84 -24.27
N ASN A 187 -5.24 7.81 -25.09
CA ASN A 187 -5.24 7.87 -26.56
C ASN A 187 -6.64 7.46 -27.08
N PRO A 188 -7.24 8.06 -28.12
CA PRO A 188 -6.59 8.86 -29.17
C PRO A 188 -6.43 10.35 -28.86
N ASP A 189 -7.07 10.86 -27.83
CA ASP A 189 -7.12 12.31 -27.60
C ASP A 189 -5.82 12.90 -27.03
N ASN A 190 -4.81 12.07 -26.72
CA ASN A 190 -3.53 12.44 -26.12
C ASN A 190 -3.68 13.27 -24.83
N VAL A 191 -4.73 13.04 -24.07
CA VAL A 191 -4.98 13.73 -22.81
C VAL A 191 -4.00 13.23 -21.77
N LEU A 192 -3.12 14.11 -21.30
CA LEU A 192 -2.20 13.85 -20.19
C LEU A 192 -2.82 14.33 -18.89
N THR A 193 -3.07 13.41 -17.99
CA THR A 193 -3.45 13.72 -16.61
C THR A 193 -2.26 13.44 -15.69
N THR A 194 -1.88 14.40 -14.88
CA THR A 194 -0.84 14.23 -13.86
C THR A 194 -1.50 14.17 -12.49
N TYR A 195 -1.29 13.07 -11.81
CA TYR A 195 -1.64 12.95 -10.40
C TYR A 195 -0.43 13.40 -9.59
N GLY A 196 -0.52 14.51 -8.93
CA GLY A 196 0.41 15.23 -8.07
C GLY A 196 1.83 14.70 -7.84
N ALA A 197 2.68 15.49 -7.25
CA ALA A 197 3.97 15.02 -6.74
C ALA A 197 3.77 14.60 -5.29
N PHE A 198 4.00 13.31 -5.00
CA PHE A 198 3.94 12.78 -3.64
C PHE A 198 5.36 12.75 -3.10
N GLN A 199 5.56 13.38 -1.95
CA GLN A 199 6.81 13.23 -1.22
C GLN A 199 6.82 11.89 -0.50
N ARG A 200 7.86 11.10 -0.73
CA ARG A 200 8.05 9.79 -0.12
C ARG A 200 9.41 9.74 0.58
N ARG A 201 9.52 8.90 1.58
CA ARG A 201 10.77 8.65 2.28
C ARG A 201 10.97 7.16 2.50
N ALA A 202 12.18 6.66 2.25
CA ALA A 202 12.52 5.27 2.51
C ALA A 202 12.24 4.89 3.96
N MET A 203 11.62 3.73 4.15
CA MET A 203 11.47 3.06 5.43
C MET A 203 12.32 1.80 5.39
N TYR A 204 13.37 1.75 6.18
CA TYR A 204 14.23 0.56 6.25
C TYR A 204 13.64 -0.48 7.21
N PHE A 205 13.85 -1.77 6.93
CA PHE A 205 13.35 -2.84 7.80
C PHE A 205 13.77 -2.68 9.25
N LYS A 206 15.03 -2.29 9.51
CA LYS A 206 15.52 -2.04 10.87
C LYS A 206 14.82 -0.85 11.55
N GLN A 207 14.50 0.18 10.78
CA GLN A 207 13.81 1.37 11.26
C GLN A 207 12.36 1.03 11.60
N LEU A 208 11.65 0.33 10.69
CA LEU A 208 10.29 -0.12 10.94
C LEU A 208 10.24 -1.06 12.16
N ALA A 209 11.17 -2.01 12.27
CA ALA A 209 11.26 -2.90 13.42
C ALA A 209 11.45 -2.10 14.72
N LYS A 210 12.41 -1.13 14.75
CA LYS A 210 12.61 -0.27 15.90
C LYS A 210 11.34 0.47 16.30
N PHE A 211 10.70 1.16 15.37
CA PHE A 211 9.46 1.91 15.65
C PHE A 211 8.33 0.99 16.14
N SER A 212 8.24 -0.23 15.57
CA SER A 212 7.24 -1.21 16.00
C SER A 212 7.48 -1.69 17.43
N PHE A 213 8.72 -2.01 17.79
CA PHE A 213 9.05 -2.39 19.19
C PHE A 213 8.88 -1.22 20.17
N ASP A 214 9.25 0.00 19.79
CA ASP A 214 8.99 1.21 20.58
C ASP A 214 7.47 1.42 20.79
N ALA A 215 6.64 0.98 19.85
CA ALA A 215 5.18 1.03 19.92
C ALA A 215 4.52 -0.21 20.57
N GLY A 216 5.32 -1.11 21.15
CA GLY A 216 4.83 -2.27 21.91
C GLY A 216 4.68 -3.56 21.11
N ALA A 217 5.27 -3.67 19.93
CA ALA A 217 5.31 -4.92 19.21
C ALA A 217 6.13 -5.98 19.96
N THR A 218 5.70 -7.24 19.87
CA THR A 218 6.38 -8.39 20.51
C THR A 218 7.15 -9.23 19.51
N ASN A 219 6.83 -9.12 18.21
CA ASN A 219 7.53 -9.81 17.15
C ASN A 219 7.51 -8.99 15.85
N PHE A 220 8.56 -9.17 15.03
CA PHE A 220 8.73 -8.54 13.73
C PHE A 220 9.38 -9.52 12.76
N LEU A 221 8.67 -9.89 11.71
CA LEU A 221 9.14 -10.87 10.73
C LEU A 221 9.07 -10.32 9.31
N VAL A 222 10.13 -10.55 8.55
CA VAL A 222 10.21 -10.25 7.12
C VAL A 222 10.08 -11.55 6.34
N HIS A 223 9.01 -11.70 5.57
CA HIS A 223 8.75 -12.87 4.75
C HIS A 223 9.41 -12.70 3.38
N LYS A 224 10.32 -13.63 3.05
CA LYS A 224 11.15 -13.53 1.84
C LYS A 224 10.55 -14.17 0.59
N ASN A 225 9.40 -14.80 0.68
CA ASN A 225 8.83 -15.65 -0.37
C ASN A 225 7.93 -14.92 -1.36
N LEU A 226 8.11 -13.64 -1.56
CA LEU A 226 7.38 -12.98 -2.63
C LEU A 226 7.91 -13.46 -3.98
N MET A 227 7.11 -14.25 -4.67
CA MET A 227 7.34 -14.62 -6.07
C MET A 227 7.18 -13.42 -7.02
N TYR A 228 7.24 -12.19 -6.51
CA TYR A 228 7.29 -11.01 -7.35
C TYR A 228 8.64 -10.94 -8.06
N LYS A 229 8.75 -11.71 -9.09
CA LYS A 229 9.61 -11.35 -10.20
C LYS A 229 8.93 -10.18 -10.92
N SER A 230 8.96 -9.00 -10.33
CA SER A 230 8.83 -7.79 -11.12
C SER A 230 9.76 -7.97 -12.31
N LEU A 231 9.26 -7.74 -13.53
CA LEU A 231 10.07 -7.73 -14.75
C LEU A 231 11.23 -6.73 -14.68
N ILE A 232 11.22 -5.86 -13.69
CA ILE A 232 12.31 -4.98 -13.28
C ILE A 232 13.10 -5.71 -12.20
N LYS A 233 14.25 -6.25 -12.55
CA LYS A 233 15.18 -7.06 -11.73
C LYS A 233 15.65 -6.45 -10.39
N ARG A 234 15.09 -5.32 -9.89
CA ARG A 234 15.65 -4.54 -8.79
C ARG A 234 14.73 -4.30 -7.59
N ASN A 235 13.44 -4.57 -7.65
CA ASN A 235 12.51 -4.18 -6.59
C ASN A 235 11.76 -5.37 -6.01
N TYR A 236 12.37 -6.04 -5.03
CA TYR A 236 11.67 -7.04 -4.23
C TYR A 236 10.92 -6.32 -3.09
N GLU A 237 9.60 -6.34 -3.17
CA GLU A 237 8.73 -5.96 -2.06
C GLU A 237 8.57 -7.19 -1.15
N HIS A 238 8.75 -7.01 0.15
CA HIS A 238 8.62 -8.08 1.14
C HIS A 238 7.35 -7.86 1.95
N VAL A 239 6.63 -8.94 2.26
CA VAL A 239 5.59 -8.92 3.27
C VAL A 239 6.25 -8.90 4.64
N ILE A 240 5.76 -8.05 5.51
CA ILE A 240 6.23 -7.91 6.89
C ILE A 240 5.03 -8.14 7.79
N SER A 241 5.18 -9.00 8.78
CA SER A 241 4.22 -9.15 9.85
C SER A 241 4.79 -8.63 11.16
N ILE A 242 4.00 -7.82 11.85
CA ILE A 242 4.33 -7.19 13.11
C ILE A 242 3.27 -7.64 14.12
N LYS A 243 3.67 -8.33 15.19
CA LYS A 243 2.77 -8.81 16.22
C LYS A 243 2.71 -7.83 17.38
N PHE A 244 1.50 -7.49 17.79
CA PHE A 244 1.19 -6.75 19.01
C PHE A 244 0.44 -7.67 19.99
N ASN A 245 0.45 -7.34 21.29
CA ASN A 245 -0.28 -8.04 22.34
C ASN A 245 -1.43 -7.18 22.84
#